data_53ceed634347a64ea73907b977414465
#
_entry.id   53ceed634347a64ea73907b977414465
#
_cell.length_a   1.000
_cell.length_b   1.000
_cell.length_c   1.000
_cell.angle_alpha   90.00
_cell.angle_beta   90.00
_cell.angle_gamma   90.00
#
_symmetry.space_group_name_H-M   'P 1'
#
loop_
_entity.id
_entity.type
_entity.pdbx_description
1 polymer ?
#
loop_
_entity_poly.entity_id
_entity_poly.type
_entity_poly.pdbx_seq_one_letter_code
_entity_poly.pdbx_strand_id
1 'polypeptide(L)'
;MDNKLQNQMCDLETGICGPVEEEETGLIDFGQPNKTITLYYVTDPICSHCWALEPVLRRFVEQYGSYFKFQTVMGGLLEKWNDGPIDPANGIYKPSDVAGHWREVGEYSRMPIDGSLMIDNPVQSSYPPSRVFKVIQSQINEEKANEYMRRAREALFVFNQNISSDAVLIEIVNGMGLDGEAIIQKSAEPSAKQALNEDFALARSLGARGFPSIILVIEDMKGVKIVGGQPLEKYVDGLQRLLGDVPQAKHQPLLADLLKKEQLLFSKEIEVMYEVDQEQIAVFAEKELSGQSYETKEILGERYYTFTKNEGL
;
A
#
# COMPACT_ATOMS: atom_id res chain seq x y z
N MET A 1 6.22 59.99 38.42
CA MET A 1 6.66 59.70 37.05
C MET A 1 7.85 58.78 37.18
N ASP A 2 7.59 57.51 37.41
CA ASP A 2 8.63 56.53 37.73
C ASP A 2 9.06 55.75 36.53
N ASN A 3 10.35 55.74 36.42
CA ASN A 3 11.20 55.25 35.37
C ASN A 3 11.15 53.72 35.30
N LYS A 4 10.39 53.17 34.36
CA LYS A 4 10.35 51.72 34.04
C LYS A 4 11.17 51.36 32.81
N LEU A 5 12.37 51.91 32.69
CA LEU A 5 13.30 51.61 31.62
C LEU A 5 14.70 51.32 32.18
N GLN A 6 14.79 50.39 33.12
CA GLN A 6 16.09 49.83 33.56
C GLN A 6 15.86 48.38 33.93
N ASN A 7 16.12 47.50 32.98
CA ASN A 7 16.75 46.17 33.18
C ASN A 7 16.80 45.40 31.86
N GLN A 8 17.50 45.98 30.87
CA GLN A 8 18.10 45.22 29.81
C GLN A 8 19.61 45.32 29.99
N MET A 9 20.12 44.71 31.05
CA MET A 9 21.57 44.58 31.23
C MET A 9 21.94 43.14 30.90
N CYS A 10 22.99 43.01 30.06
CA CYS A 10 23.70 41.76 29.90
C CYS A 10 24.52 41.54 31.18
N ASP A 11 24.33 40.39 31.81
CA ASP A 11 25.15 39.97 32.93
C ASP A 11 26.47 39.39 32.40
N LEU A 12 27.56 40.02 32.76
CA LEU A 12 28.88 39.66 32.29
C LEU A 12 29.44 38.38 32.94
N GLU A 13 28.90 37.96 34.08
CA GLU A 13 29.30 36.70 34.74
C GLU A 13 28.55 35.50 34.16
N THR A 14 27.29 35.67 33.82
CA THR A 14 26.46 34.60 33.23
C THR A 14 26.42 34.65 31.70
N GLY A 15 26.78 35.80 31.08
CA GLY A 15 26.74 36.00 29.64
C GLY A 15 25.33 36.10 29.06
N ILE A 16 24.30 36.35 29.88
CA ILE A 16 22.88 36.40 29.49
C ILE A 16 22.42 37.85 29.36
N CYS A 17 21.80 38.19 28.24
CA CYS A 17 21.15 39.49 28.03
C CYS A 17 19.63 39.27 28.09
N GLY A 18 18.98 39.79 29.14
CA GLY A 18 17.51 39.68 29.33
C GLY A 18 17.12 39.57 30.79
N PRO A 19 15.84 39.58 31.12
CA PRO A 19 15.39 39.33 32.50
C PRO A 19 15.75 37.88 32.85
N VAL A 20 16.62 37.73 33.87
CA VAL A 20 16.91 36.43 34.47
C VAL A 20 15.74 36.08 35.38
N GLU A 21 14.85 35.20 34.93
CA GLU A 21 14.01 34.47 35.88
C GLU A 21 14.90 33.38 36.49
N GLU A 22 14.90 33.27 37.80
CA GLU A 22 15.58 32.17 38.51
C GLU A 22 14.88 30.84 38.17
N GLU A 23 15.09 30.34 36.98
CA GLU A 23 14.72 28.97 36.66
C GLU A 23 15.99 28.11 36.59
N GLU A 24 15.94 27.08 37.43
CA GLU A 24 16.85 25.95 37.38
C GLU A 24 17.06 25.52 35.90
N THR A 25 18.30 25.19 35.56
CA THR A 25 18.63 24.57 34.28
C THR A 25 17.72 23.36 34.02
N GLY A 26 16.59 23.59 33.40
CA GLY A 26 15.65 22.55 33.00
C GLY A 26 16.26 21.79 31.82
N LEU A 27 16.30 20.46 31.92
CA LEU A 27 16.55 19.60 30.74
C LEU A 27 15.46 19.87 29.71
N ILE A 28 15.81 20.53 28.63
CA ILE A 28 14.95 20.60 27.45
C ILE A 28 15.14 19.25 26.73
N ASP A 29 14.16 18.38 26.89
CA ASP A 29 14.03 17.16 26.09
C ASP A 29 13.56 17.56 24.69
N PHE A 30 14.50 17.68 23.74
CA PHE A 30 14.17 17.91 22.33
C PHE A 30 13.53 16.69 21.67
N GLY A 31 13.11 15.69 22.43
CA GLY A 31 12.72 14.40 21.96
C GLY A 31 13.92 13.66 21.37
N GLN A 32 14.02 12.37 21.58
CA GLN A 32 15.00 11.59 20.79
C GLN A 32 14.73 11.88 19.31
N PRO A 33 15.74 12.08 18.45
CA PRO A 33 15.49 12.25 17.03
C PRO A 33 14.58 11.12 16.61
N ASN A 34 13.38 11.46 16.13
CA ASN A 34 12.38 10.48 15.72
C ASN A 34 13.07 9.55 14.73
N LYS A 35 13.42 8.36 15.19
CA LYS A 35 14.05 7.35 14.34
C LYS A 35 13.07 7.04 13.23
N THR A 36 13.35 7.58 12.05
CA THR A 36 12.44 7.43 10.91
C THR A 36 12.50 5.97 10.44
N ILE A 37 11.39 5.26 10.63
CA ILE A 37 11.23 3.92 10.06
C ILE A 37 10.73 4.08 8.63
N THR A 38 11.34 3.37 7.69
CA THR A 38 10.80 3.20 6.34
C THR A 38 10.27 1.78 6.21
N LEU A 39 9.02 1.65 5.79
CA LEU A 39 8.43 0.39 5.39
C LEU A 39 8.54 0.26 3.88
N TYR A 40 9.34 -0.68 3.40
CA TYR A 40 9.41 -1.07 2.01
C TYR A 40 8.45 -2.24 1.76
N TYR A 41 7.45 -2.02 0.92
CA TYR A 41 6.56 -3.06 0.42
C TYR A 41 7.05 -3.53 -0.94
N VAL A 42 7.78 -4.65 -0.97
CA VAL A 42 8.25 -5.24 -2.22
C VAL A 42 7.15 -6.11 -2.80
N THR A 43 6.69 -5.75 -3.98
CA THR A 43 5.47 -6.27 -4.58
C THR A 43 5.54 -6.31 -6.11
N ASP A 44 4.48 -6.84 -6.75
CA ASP A 44 4.33 -6.87 -8.21
C ASP A 44 2.85 -6.77 -8.58
N PRO A 45 2.46 -6.09 -9.66
CA PRO A 45 1.07 -5.94 -10.08
C PRO A 45 0.31 -7.25 -10.28
N ILE A 46 0.99 -8.31 -10.75
CA ILE A 46 0.38 -9.61 -11.04
C ILE A 46 0.58 -10.66 -9.95
N CYS A 47 1.07 -10.25 -8.78
CA CYS A 47 1.29 -11.15 -7.66
C CYS A 47 -0.02 -11.42 -6.91
N SER A 48 -0.59 -12.62 -7.03
CA SER A 48 -1.83 -13.04 -6.36
C SER A 48 -1.72 -13.01 -4.82
N HIS A 49 -0.58 -13.43 -4.27
CA HIS A 49 -0.34 -13.34 -2.82
C HIS A 49 -0.22 -11.89 -2.32
N CYS A 50 0.24 -10.97 -3.17
CA CYS A 50 0.24 -9.54 -2.85
C CYS A 50 -1.19 -8.97 -2.82
N TRP A 51 -2.06 -9.45 -3.72
CA TRP A 51 -3.49 -9.14 -3.69
C TRP A 51 -4.18 -9.71 -2.44
N ALA A 52 -3.91 -10.97 -2.12
CA ALA A 52 -4.43 -11.62 -0.92
C ALA A 52 -4.01 -10.93 0.39
N LEU A 53 -2.88 -10.24 0.41
CA LEU A 53 -2.39 -9.49 1.57
C LEU A 53 -3.07 -8.12 1.76
N GLU A 54 -3.70 -7.56 0.72
CA GLU A 54 -4.27 -6.19 0.74
C GLU A 54 -5.10 -5.88 2.01
N PRO A 55 -6.02 -6.76 2.49
CA PRO A 55 -6.80 -6.47 3.68
C PRO A 55 -5.95 -6.23 4.94
N VAL A 56 -4.96 -7.07 5.16
CA VAL A 56 -4.09 -6.99 6.35
C VAL A 56 -3.12 -5.83 6.24
N LEU A 57 -2.52 -5.63 5.06
CA LEU A 57 -1.59 -4.52 4.82
C LEU A 57 -2.29 -3.17 4.98
N ARG A 58 -3.51 -3.02 4.44
CA ARG A 58 -4.32 -1.82 4.60
C ARG A 58 -4.60 -1.54 6.08
N ARG A 59 -5.05 -2.54 6.83
CA ARG A 59 -5.28 -2.39 8.26
C ARG A 59 -4.00 -1.97 9.00
N PHE A 60 -2.87 -2.58 8.68
CA PHE A 60 -1.58 -2.21 9.27
C PHE A 60 -1.22 -0.75 8.97
N VAL A 61 -1.38 -0.30 7.73
CA VAL A 61 -1.09 1.08 7.32
C VAL A 61 -2.06 2.08 7.96
N GLU A 62 -3.36 1.80 7.99
CA GLU A 62 -4.35 2.70 8.59
C GLU A 62 -4.12 2.84 10.11
N GLN A 63 -3.83 1.75 10.81
CA GLN A 63 -3.66 1.78 12.26
C GLN A 63 -2.27 2.22 12.73
N TYR A 64 -1.22 1.90 11.97
CA TYR A 64 0.18 2.08 12.41
C TYR A 64 1.01 2.96 11.46
N GLY A 65 0.46 3.46 10.39
CA GLY A 65 1.19 4.22 9.36
C GLY A 65 1.83 5.53 9.85
N SER A 66 1.46 6.02 11.05
CA SER A 66 2.14 7.18 11.66
C SER A 66 3.55 6.87 12.17
N TYR A 67 3.91 5.59 12.31
CA TYR A 67 5.22 5.17 12.79
C TYR A 67 6.26 5.02 11.68
N PHE A 68 5.86 5.02 10.42
CA PHE A 68 6.77 4.78 9.30
C PHE A 68 6.40 5.56 8.05
N LYS A 69 7.39 5.77 7.19
CA LYS A 69 7.17 6.19 5.81
C LYS A 69 6.93 4.95 4.96
N PHE A 70 5.77 4.88 4.31
CA PHE A 70 5.44 3.77 3.40
C PHE A 70 6.04 4.00 2.02
N GLN A 71 6.69 2.99 1.46
CA GLN A 71 7.27 3.02 0.13
C GLN A 71 7.05 1.69 -0.58
N THR A 72 6.39 1.74 -1.73
CA THR A 72 6.20 0.58 -2.60
C THR A 72 7.38 0.42 -3.55
N VAL A 73 7.87 -0.80 -3.68
CA VAL A 73 9.02 -1.17 -4.52
C VAL A 73 8.60 -2.31 -5.44
N MET A 74 8.78 -2.14 -6.75
CA MET A 74 8.47 -3.17 -7.73
C MET A 74 9.50 -4.30 -7.68
N GLY A 75 9.02 -5.54 -7.68
CA GLY A 75 9.88 -6.71 -7.57
C GLY A 75 10.27 -7.35 -8.90
N GLY A 76 9.44 -7.17 -9.94
CA GLY A 76 9.69 -7.71 -11.27
C GLY A 76 9.43 -9.21 -11.41
N LEU A 77 8.20 -9.63 -11.10
CA LEU A 77 7.82 -11.05 -11.07
C LEU A 77 7.92 -11.71 -12.44
N LEU A 78 7.50 -11.03 -13.51
CA LEU A 78 7.48 -11.58 -14.86
C LEU A 78 7.93 -10.53 -15.90
N GLU A 79 9.12 -10.69 -16.45
CA GLU A 79 9.57 -9.89 -17.58
C GLU A 79 8.85 -10.32 -18.87
N LYS A 80 8.88 -11.62 -19.16
CA LYS A 80 8.22 -12.26 -20.31
C LYS A 80 8.12 -13.76 -20.08
N TRP A 81 7.18 -14.40 -20.76
CA TRP A 81 7.17 -15.86 -20.88
C TRP A 81 8.35 -16.32 -21.77
N ASN A 82 8.97 -17.42 -21.37
CA ASN A 82 10.04 -18.10 -22.08
C ASN A 82 9.77 -19.61 -22.07
N ASP A 83 10.54 -20.37 -22.82
CA ASP A 83 10.34 -21.83 -22.99
C ASP A 83 10.74 -22.67 -21.76
N GLY A 84 11.13 -22.02 -20.66
CA GLY A 84 11.49 -22.68 -19.41
C GLY A 84 10.43 -22.49 -18.31
N PRO A 85 10.55 -23.27 -17.23
CA PRO A 85 9.65 -23.13 -16.09
C PRO A 85 9.83 -21.75 -15.42
N ILE A 86 8.71 -21.08 -15.11
CA ILE A 86 8.72 -19.79 -14.43
C ILE A 86 8.80 -19.99 -12.91
N ASP A 87 7.97 -20.91 -12.38
CA ASP A 87 7.96 -21.29 -10.98
C ASP A 87 7.72 -22.80 -10.83
N PRO A 88 8.78 -23.62 -10.94
CA PRO A 88 8.65 -25.07 -10.85
C PRO A 88 8.13 -25.57 -9.51
N ALA A 89 8.40 -24.82 -8.43
CA ALA A 89 7.96 -25.17 -7.08
C ALA A 89 6.44 -25.17 -6.96
N ASN A 90 5.76 -24.28 -7.70
CA ASN A 90 4.31 -24.20 -7.79
C ASN A 90 3.74 -24.81 -9.08
N GLY A 91 4.54 -25.58 -9.84
CA GLY A 91 4.11 -26.25 -11.07
C GLY A 91 3.80 -25.31 -12.23
N ILE A 92 4.36 -24.10 -12.25
CA ILE A 92 4.06 -23.08 -13.26
C ILE A 92 5.11 -23.12 -14.37
N TYR A 93 4.72 -23.65 -15.54
CA TYR A 93 5.54 -23.78 -16.73
C TYR A 93 5.04 -22.91 -17.90
N LYS A 94 3.75 -22.57 -17.90
CA LYS A 94 3.08 -21.78 -18.94
C LYS A 94 1.95 -20.93 -18.33
N PRO A 95 1.43 -19.92 -19.04
CA PRO A 95 0.39 -19.02 -18.52
C PRO A 95 -0.83 -19.75 -17.95
N SER A 96 -1.34 -20.77 -18.62
CA SER A 96 -2.54 -21.50 -18.17
C SER A 96 -2.37 -22.20 -16.82
N ASP A 97 -1.13 -22.53 -16.42
CA ASP A 97 -0.88 -23.17 -15.13
C ASP A 97 -1.10 -22.19 -13.96
N VAL A 98 -0.91 -20.89 -14.23
CA VAL A 98 -1.18 -19.81 -13.26
C VAL A 98 -2.65 -19.72 -12.85
N ALA A 99 -3.58 -20.05 -13.78
CA ALA A 99 -5.01 -19.93 -13.54
C ALA A 99 -5.49 -20.76 -12.32
N GLY A 100 -5.01 -21.99 -12.19
CA GLY A 100 -5.30 -22.85 -11.04
C GLY A 100 -4.75 -22.28 -9.74
N HIS A 101 -3.46 -21.95 -9.74
CA HIS A 101 -2.79 -21.36 -8.58
C HIS A 101 -3.48 -20.06 -8.10
N TRP A 102 -3.88 -19.19 -9.02
CA TRP A 102 -4.57 -17.94 -8.67
C TRP A 102 -5.92 -18.20 -8.01
N ARG A 103 -6.71 -19.17 -8.51
CA ARG A 103 -8.00 -19.56 -7.89
C ARG A 103 -7.79 -20.10 -6.48
N GLU A 104 -6.81 -20.98 -6.27
CA GLU A 104 -6.47 -21.50 -4.94
C GLU A 104 -6.12 -20.38 -3.97
N VAL A 105 -5.33 -19.38 -4.41
CA VAL A 105 -5.02 -18.21 -3.60
C VAL A 105 -6.28 -17.39 -3.29
N GLY A 106 -7.15 -17.20 -4.27
CA GLY A 106 -8.46 -16.52 -4.11
C GLY A 106 -9.35 -17.20 -3.10
N GLU A 107 -9.53 -18.51 -3.23
CA GLU A 107 -10.36 -19.34 -2.33
C GLU A 107 -9.80 -19.30 -0.89
N TYR A 108 -8.50 -19.49 -0.73
CA TYR A 108 -7.85 -19.47 0.59
C TYR A 108 -7.94 -18.11 1.28
N SER A 109 -7.67 -17.03 0.55
CA SER A 109 -7.65 -15.67 1.10
C SER A 109 -9.02 -15.01 1.18
N ARG A 110 -9.98 -15.48 0.41
CA ARG A 110 -11.29 -14.85 0.17
C ARG A 110 -11.20 -13.45 -0.45
N MET A 111 -10.05 -13.14 -1.07
CA MET A 111 -9.93 -12.02 -1.99
C MET A 111 -10.20 -12.53 -3.41
N PRO A 112 -11.23 -12.02 -4.11
CA PRO A 112 -11.66 -12.61 -5.38
C PRO A 112 -10.56 -12.63 -6.44
N ILE A 113 -10.33 -13.80 -7.05
CA ILE A 113 -9.40 -14.00 -8.17
C ILE A 113 -10.05 -14.96 -9.18
N ASP A 114 -10.37 -14.49 -10.37
CA ASP A 114 -10.96 -15.31 -11.45
C ASP A 114 -9.90 -16.29 -12.03
N GLY A 115 -8.77 -15.79 -12.46
CA GLY A 115 -7.69 -16.57 -13.06
C GLY A 115 -7.94 -17.03 -14.50
N SER A 116 -9.17 -16.97 -15.04
CA SER A 116 -9.48 -17.43 -16.41
C SER A 116 -8.77 -16.63 -17.48
N LEU A 117 -8.45 -15.38 -17.22
CA LEU A 117 -7.62 -14.52 -18.09
C LEU A 117 -6.33 -15.21 -18.52
N MET A 118 -5.70 -15.94 -17.61
CA MET A 118 -4.43 -16.61 -17.89
C MET A 118 -4.55 -17.81 -18.87
N ILE A 119 -5.78 -18.24 -19.15
CA ILE A 119 -6.10 -19.25 -20.15
C ILE A 119 -6.36 -18.58 -21.52
N ASP A 120 -7.25 -17.56 -21.52
CA ASP A 120 -7.86 -17.02 -22.74
C ASP A 120 -7.07 -15.84 -23.34
N ASN A 121 -6.52 -14.97 -22.47
CA ASN A 121 -5.78 -13.76 -22.85
C ASN A 121 -4.69 -13.46 -21.81
N PRO A 122 -3.66 -14.31 -21.70
CA PRO A 122 -2.72 -14.24 -20.59
C PRO A 122 -1.89 -12.96 -20.55
N VAL A 123 -1.68 -12.46 -19.34
CA VAL A 123 -0.72 -11.39 -19.07
C VAL A 123 0.66 -11.82 -19.56
N GLN A 124 1.29 -11.00 -20.40
CA GLN A 124 2.58 -11.31 -21.02
C GLN A 124 3.78 -10.80 -20.21
N SER A 125 3.56 -9.76 -19.40
CA SER A 125 4.62 -9.15 -18.60
C SER A 125 4.00 -8.32 -17.47
N SER A 126 4.65 -8.29 -16.30
CA SER A 126 4.32 -7.36 -15.22
C SER A 126 5.02 -6.01 -15.35
N TYR A 127 5.95 -5.85 -16.29
CA TYR A 127 6.76 -4.65 -16.44
C TYR A 127 5.98 -3.44 -16.98
N PRO A 128 5.05 -3.55 -17.95
CA PRO A 128 4.25 -2.41 -18.38
C PRO A 128 3.46 -1.76 -17.23
N PRO A 129 2.61 -2.48 -16.47
CA PRO A 129 1.90 -1.88 -15.34
C PRO A 129 2.84 -1.38 -14.24
N SER A 130 4.00 -2.02 -14.02
CA SER A 130 5.00 -1.54 -13.06
C SER A 130 5.63 -0.22 -13.49
N ARG A 131 5.88 0.00 -14.78
CA ARG A 131 6.38 1.30 -15.29
C ARG A 131 5.34 2.41 -15.16
N VAL A 132 4.07 2.11 -15.39
CA VAL A 132 2.98 3.08 -15.14
C VAL A 132 2.96 3.48 -13.67
N PHE A 133 3.07 2.53 -12.74
CA PHE A 133 3.21 2.82 -11.33
C PHE A 133 4.37 3.79 -11.05
N LYS A 134 5.56 3.54 -11.61
CA LYS A 134 6.75 4.40 -11.41
C LYS A 134 6.55 5.82 -11.96
N VAL A 135 5.86 5.96 -13.10
CA VAL A 135 5.53 7.28 -13.65
C VAL A 135 4.59 8.04 -12.70
N ILE A 136 3.53 7.41 -12.23
CA ILE A 136 2.58 8.05 -11.29
C ILE A 136 3.29 8.39 -9.97
N GLN A 137 4.10 7.46 -9.42
CA GLN A 137 4.87 7.66 -8.20
C GLN A 137 5.79 8.88 -8.29
N SER A 138 6.51 9.03 -9.41
CA SER A 138 7.48 10.09 -9.60
C SER A 138 6.88 11.45 -9.96
N GLN A 139 5.76 11.47 -10.69
CA GLN A 139 5.16 12.71 -11.20
C GLN A 139 4.06 13.27 -10.29
N ILE A 140 3.46 12.40 -9.47
CA ILE A 140 2.36 12.79 -8.60
C ILE A 140 2.77 12.52 -7.14
N ASN A 141 2.64 11.28 -6.66
CA ASN A 141 3.08 10.85 -5.34
C ASN A 141 2.90 9.33 -5.14
N GLU A 142 3.39 8.83 -4.00
CA GLU A 142 3.27 7.45 -3.57
C GLU A 142 1.81 6.99 -3.39
N GLU A 143 0.97 7.85 -2.80
CA GLU A 143 -0.43 7.52 -2.51
C GLU A 143 -1.21 7.25 -3.80
N LYS A 144 -1.05 8.13 -4.80
CA LYS A 144 -1.73 7.99 -6.10
C LYS A 144 -1.21 6.78 -6.88
N ALA A 145 0.06 6.45 -6.76
CA ALA A 145 0.62 5.24 -7.35
C ALA A 145 0.06 3.97 -6.68
N ASN A 146 -0.14 3.98 -5.37
CA ASN A 146 -0.76 2.86 -4.66
C ASN A 146 -2.26 2.73 -5.00
N GLU A 147 -2.98 3.84 -5.20
CA GLU A 147 -4.34 3.82 -5.76
C GLU A 147 -4.35 3.14 -7.14
N TYR A 148 -3.42 3.52 -8.03
CA TYR A 148 -3.29 2.86 -9.34
C TYR A 148 -3.01 1.36 -9.19
N MET A 149 -2.09 0.95 -8.32
CA MET A 149 -1.80 -0.46 -8.08
C MET A 149 -3.06 -1.23 -7.66
N ARG A 150 -3.85 -0.63 -6.77
CA ARG A 150 -5.12 -1.20 -6.33
C ARG A 150 -6.08 -1.40 -7.51
N ARG A 151 -6.29 -0.37 -8.34
CA ARG A 151 -7.18 -0.46 -9.52
C ARG A 151 -6.68 -1.46 -10.55
N ALA A 152 -5.36 -1.52 -10.79
CA ALA A 152 -4.77 -2.49 -11.70
C ALA A 152 -5.00 -3.94 -11.23
N ARG A 153 -4.89 -4.20 -9.93
CA ARG A 153 -5.18 -5.52 -9.35
C ARG A 153 -6.66 -5.88 -9.39
N GLU A 154 -7.55 -4.95 -9.11
CA GLU A 154 -8.99 -5.14 -9.28
C GLU A 154 -9.32 -5.52 -10.72
N ALA A 155 -8.81 -4.75 -11.69
CA ALA A 155 -9.00 -5.02 -13.12
C ALA A 155 -8.51 -6.43 -13.48
N LEU A 156 -7.32 -6.80 -13.04
CA LEU A 156 -6.70 -8.09 -13.33
C LEU A 156 -7.42 -9.25 -12.65
N PHE A 157 -7.44 -9.25 -11.32
CA PHE A 157 -7.82 -10.41 -10.54
C PHE A 157 -9.34 -10.62 -10.46
N VAL A 158 -10.08 -9.52 -10.45
CA VAL A 158 -11.53 -9.56 -10.22
C VAL A 158 -12.31 -9.42 -11.52
N PHE A 159 -11.91 -8.45 -12.35
CA PHE A 159 -12.64 -8.10 -13.57
C PHE A 159 -12.02 -8.69 -14.84
N ASN A 160 -11.03 -9.56 -14.71
CA ASN A 160 -10.45 -10.35 -15.79
C ASN A 160 -9.95 -9.52 -16.97
N GLN A 161 -9.37 -8.34 -16.67
CA GLN A 161 -8.82 -7.41 -17.66
C GLN A 161 -7.29 -7.56 -17.75
N ASN A 162 -6.78 -7.63 -18.97
CA ASN A 162 -5.34 -7.82 -19.20
C ASN A 162 -4.56 -6.51 -19.01
N ILE A 163 -3.93 -6.34 -17.86
CA ILE A 163 -3.10 -5.16 -17.54
C ILE A 163 -1.74 -5.11 -18.27
N SER A 164 -1.45 -6.06 -19.18
CA SER A 164 -0.36 -5.89 -20.14
C SER A 164 -0.78 -5.03 -21.35
N SER A 165 -2.07 -4.74 -21.51
CA SER A 165 -2.64 -3.94 -22.59
C SER A 165 -2.60 -2.45 -22.25
N ASP A 166 -2.01 -1.65 -23.12
CA ASP A 166 -2.00 -0.19 -22.96
C ASP A 166 -3.42 0.39 -22.89
N ALA A 167 -4.37 -0.16 -23.64
CA ALA A 167 -5.76 0.30 -23.61
C ALA A 167 -6.40 0.11 -22.22
N VAL A 168 -6.18 -1.04 -21.59
CA VAL A 168 -6.67 -1.31 -20.22
C VAL A 168 -5.99 -0.38 -19.21
N LEU A 169 -4.68 -0.16 -19.34
CA LEU A 169 -3.95 0.74 -18.44
C LEU A 169 -4.40 2.19 -18.60
N ILE A 170 -4.70 2.66 -19.84
CA ILE A 170 -5.26 3.98 -20.10
C ILE A 170 -6.62 4.13 -19.41
N GLU A 171 -7.50 3.15 -19.55
CA GLU A 171 -8.82 3.19 -18.91
C GLU A 171 -8.71 3.26 -17.38
N ILE A 172 -7.82 2.47 -16.77
CA ILE A 172 -7.58 2.50 -15.32
C ILE A 172 -7.12 3.89 -14.88
N VAL A 173 -6.13 4.44 -15.57
CA VAL A 173 -5.55 5.76 -15.23
C VAL A 173 -6.57 6.89 -15.45
N ASN A 174 -7.34 6.84 -16.53
CA ASN A 174 -8.43 7.81 -16.79
C ASN A 174 -9.51 7.73 -15.71
N GLY A 175 -9.86 6.52 -15.25
CA GLY A 175 -10.80 6.30 -14.14
C GLY A 175 -10.36 6.93 -12.81
N MET A 176 -9.05 7.18 -12.64
CA MET A 176 -8.47 7.88 -11.49
C MET A 176 -8.43 9.41 -11.66
N GLY A 177 -8.94 9.94 -12.77
CA GLY A 177 -8.92 11.38 -13.09
C GLY A 177 -7.57 11.89 -13.58
N LEU A 178 -6.71 11.00 -14.08
CA LEU A 178 -5.40 11.32 -14.68
C LEU A 178 -5.45 11.18 -16.20
N ASP A 179 -4.46 11.74 -16.91
CA ASP A 179 -4.30 11.58 -18.35
C ASP A 179 -3.61 10.24 -18.67
N GLY A 180 -4.42 9.23 -18.99
CA GLY A 180 -3.95 7.87 -19.26
C GLY A 180 -3.01 7.78 -20.46
N GLU A 181 -3.33 8.47 -21.57
CA GLU A 181 -2.48 8.44 -22.75
C GLU A 181 -1.10 9.06 -22.49
N ALA A 182 -1.06 10.21 -21.82
CA ALA A 182 0.20 10.85 -21.45
C ALA A 182 1.04 9.98 -20.49
N ILE A 183 0.42 9.33 -19.51
CA ILE A 183 1.11 8.47 -18.56
C ILE A 183 1.64 7.20 -19.25
N ILE A 184 0.86 6.56 -20.11
CA ILE A 184 1.29 5.39 -20.88
C ILE A 184 2.46 5.75 -21.80
N GLN A 185 2.36 6.88 -22.52
CA GLN A 185 3.48 7.35 -23.35
C GLN A 185 4.77 7.52 -22.53
N LYS A 186 4.70 8.15 -21.36
CA LYS A 186 5.84 8.31 -20.45
C LYS A 186 6.35 6.98 -19.89
N SER A 187 5.48 6.02 -19.65
CA SER A 187 5.88 4.69 -19.16
C SER A 187 6.71 3.89 -20.17
N ALA A 188 6.65 4.24 -21.45
CA ALA A 188 7.47 3.67 -22.52
C ALA A 188 8.87 4.31 -22.59
N GLU A 189 9.10 5.46 -21.99
CA GLU A 189 10.38 6.17 -22.02
C GLU A 189 11.50 5.44 -21.26
N PRO A 190 12.78 5.69 -21.63
CA PRO A 190 13.92 5.11 -20.93
C PRO A 190 13.97 5.45 -19.43
N SER A 191 13.50 6.62 -19.04
CA SER A 191 13.42 7.08 -17.65
C SER A 191 12.54 6.18 -16.76
N ALA A 192 11.37 5.77 -17.25
CA ALA A 192 10.48 4.85 -16.54
C ALA A 192 11.08 3.45 -16.42
N LYS A 193 11.79 2.98 -17.46
CA LYS A 193 12.52 1.72 -17.41
C LYS A 193 13.67 1.78 -16.41
N GLN A 194 14.41 2.88 -16.35
CA GLN A 194 15.46 3.09 -15.38
C GLN A 194 14.91 3.08 -13.95
N ALA A 195 13.83 3.83 -13.67
CA ALA A 195 13.19 3.86 -12.36
C ALA A 195 12.72 2.47 -11.91
N LEU A 196 12.22 1.64 -12.83
CA LEU A 196 11.85 0.27 -12.53
C LEU A 196 13.09 -0.61 -12.21
N ASN A 197 14.20 -0.44 -12.93
CA ASN A 197 15.45 -1.14 -12.65
C ASN A 197 16.06 -0.73 -11.30
N GLU A 198 15.90 0.51 -10.89
CA GLU A 198 16.30 1.01 -9.57
C GLU A 198 15.50 0.31 -8.46
N ASP A 199 14.19 0.11 -8.64
CA ASP A 199 13.38 -0.69 -7.72
C ASP A 199 13.87 -2.14 -7.63
N PHE A 200 14.21 -2.77 -8.75
CA PHE A 200 14.76 -4.13 -8.74
C PHE A 200 16.11 -4.21 -8.01
N ALA A 201 16.94 -3.19 -8.17
CA ALA A 201 18.20 -3.09 -7.45
C ALA A 201 17.97 -2.90 -5.95
N LEU A 202 17.03 -2.03 -5.58
CA LEU A 202 16.64 -1.78 -4.19
C LEU A 202 16.05 -3.05 -3.56
N ALA A 203 15.11 -3.73 -4.21
CA ALA A 203 14.52 -4.98 -3.72
C ALA A 203 15.61 -6.04 -3.44
N ARG A 204 16.58 -6.18 -4.34
CA ARG A 204 17.72 -7.09 -4.13
C ARG A 204 18.60 -6.66 -2.95
N SER A 205 18.91 -5.37 -2.83
CA SER A 205 19.74 -4.85 -1.73
C SER A 205 19.07 -5.04 -0.37
N LEU A 206 17.74 -4.96 -0.32
CA LEU A 206 16.93 -5.25 0.87
C LEU A 206 16.80 -6.76 1.15
N GLY A 207 17.34 -7.62 0.29
CA GLY A 207 17.30 -9.06 0.44
C GLY A 207 15.91 -9.67 0.19
N ALA A 208 15.04 -9.01 -0.57
CA ALA A 208 13.78 -9.58 -1.02
C ALA A 208 14.04 -10.66 -2.07
N ARG A 209 13.47 -11.86 -1.86
CA ARG A 209 13.61 -13.03 -2.75
C ARG A 209 12.27 -13.60 -3.21
N GLY A 210 11.18 -13.00 -2.76
CA GLY A 210 9.81 -13.40 -3.07
C GLY A 210 8.82 -12.30 -2.70
N PHE A 211 7.59 -12.45 -3.13
CA PHE A 211 6.51 -11.48 -2.97
C PHE A 211 5.30 -12.11 -2.28
N PRO A 212 4.59 -11.34 -1.44
CA PRO A 212 4.96 -10.03 -0.90
C PRO A 212 6.15 -10.12 0.08
N SER A 213 6.95 -9.04 0.17
CA SER A 213 7.91 -8.85 1.27
C SER A 213 7.70 -7.47 1.90
N ILE A 214 7.53 -7.44 3.21
CA ILE A 214 7.48 -6.21 4.00
C ILE A 214 8.79 -6.07 4.75
N ILE A 215 9.51 -4.95 4.53
CA ILE A 215 10.81 -4.72 5.14
C ILE A 215 10.77 -3.37 5.84
N LEU A 216 10.82 -3.42 7.16
CA LEU A 216 10.89 -2.25 8.02
C LEU A 216 12.36 -1.95 8.30
N VAL A 217 12.82 -0.75 7.99
CA VAL A 217 14.22 -0.33 8.19
C VAL A 217 14.24 0.95 9.02
N ILE A 218 15.13 1.01 10.00
CA ILE A 218 15.37 2.19 10.81
C ILE A 218 16.79 2.70 10.55
N GLU A 219 16.89 3.95 10.07
CA GLU A 219 18.18 4.66 9.88
C GLU A 219 19.25 3.83 9.15
N ASP A 220 18.86 3.05 8.14
CA ASP A 220 19.71 2.18 7.30
C ASP A 220 20.60 1.17 8.07
N MET A 221 20.39 1.01 9.37
CA MET A 221 21.26 0.21 10.25
C MET A 221 20.64 -1.09 10.73
N LYS A 222 19.33 -1.14 10.92
CA LYS A 222 18.61 -2.30 11.44
C LYS A 222 17.29 -2.43 10.70
N GLY A 223 16.90 -3.68 10.42
CA GLY A 223 15.64 -3.94 9.75
C GLY A 223 15.00 -5.25 10.20
N VAL A 224 13.70 -5.33 9.98
CA VAL A 224 12.92 -6.56 10.12
C VAL A 224 12.32 -6.87 8.76
N LYS A 225 12.56 -8.08 8.26
CA LYS A 225 11.99 -8.58 7.02
C LYS A 225 10.92 -9.62 7.31
N ILE A 226 9.74 -9.43 6.74
CA ILE A 226 8.59 -10.32 6.86
C ILE A 226 8.20 -10.73 5.43
N VAL A 227 8.22 -12.03 5.14
CA VAL A 227 8.00 -12.58 3.79
C VAL A 227 6.67 -13.31 3.76
N GLY A 228 5.95 -13.18 2.64
CA GLY A 228 4.64 -13.78 2.44
C GLY A 228 3.51 -13.04 3.15
N GLY A 229 2.29 -13.53 2.94
CA GLY A 229 1.10 -13.06 3.65
C GLY A 229 1.16 -13.53 5.10
N GLN A 230 1.29 -12.60 6.04
CA GLN A 230 1.32 -12.87 7.48
C GLN A 230 0.13 -12.18 8.17
N PRO A 231 -0.30 -12.66 9.33
CA PRO A 231 -1.30 -11.98 10.14
C PRO A 231 -0.78 -10.64 10.67
N LEU A 232 -1.71 -9.71 11.01
CA LEU A 232 -1.40 -8.35 11.45
C LEU A 232 -0.37 -8.30 12.57
N GLU A 233 -0.48 -9.22 13.54
CA GLU A 233 0.39 -9.30 14.71
C GLU A 233 1.86 -9.42 14.35
N LYS A 234 2.19 -10.10 13.23
CA LYS A 234 3.57 -10.25 12.78
C LYS A 234 4.17 -8.93 12.29
N TYR A 235 3.35 -8.08 11.66
CA TYR A 235 3.77 -6.74 11.23
C TYR A 235 3.92 -5.81 12.42
N VAL A 236 3.01 -5.87 13.39
CA VAL A 236 3.07 -5.12 14.66
C VAL A 236 4.28 -5.53 15.48
N ASP A 237 4.55 -6.84 15.63
CA ASP A 237 5.75 -7.36 16.30
C ASP A 237 7.04 -6.87 15.63
N GLY A 238 7.06 -6.84 14.29
CA GLY A 238 8.19 -6.32 13.52
C GLY A 238 8.45 -4.84 13.83
N LEU A 239 7.39 -4.05 13.86
CA LEU A 239 7.44 -2.62 14.19
C LEU A 239 7.90 -2.41 15.65
N GLN A 240 7.33 -3.14 16.60
CA GLN A 240 7.70 -3.09 18.01
C GLN A 240 9.19 -3.38 18.25
N ARG A 241 9.76 -4.37 17.55
CA ARG A 241 11.19 -4.70 17.66
C ARG A 241 12.10 -3.55 17.25
N LEU A 242 11.67 -2.71 16.32
CA LEU A 242 12.44 -1.54 15.87
C LEU A 242 12.24 -0.34 16.80
N LEU A 243 11.03 -0.12 17.28
CA LEU A 243 10.70 0.98 18.19
C LEU A 243 11.27 0.74 19.60
N GLY A 244 11.29 -0.50 20.05
CA GLY A 244 11.59 -0.87 21.44
C GLY A 244 10.38 -0.84 22.38
N ASP A 245 9.29 -0.20 21.94
CA ASP A 245 8.04 -0.02 22.68
C ASP A 245 6.85 -0.58 21.89
N VAL A 246 5.74 -0.87 22.58
CA VAL A 246 4.52 -1.36 21.96
C VAL A 246 3.83 -0.22 21.17
N PRO A 247 3.73 -0.33 19.83
CA PRO A 247 3.07 0.70 19.05
C PRO A 247 1.58 0.74 19.34
N GLN A 248 1.03 1.96 19.45
CA GLN A 248 -0.39 2.17 19.69
C GLN A 248 -1.14 2.25 18.36
N ALA A 249 -2.15 1.41 18.19
CA ALA A 249 -3.02 1.45 17.03
C ALA A 249 -3.86 2.72 17.02
N LYS A 250 -3.98 3.38 15.86
CA LYS A 250 -5.02 4.38 15.65
C LYS A 250 -6.39 3.69 15.50
N HIS A 251 -7.46 4.45 15.77
CA HIS A 251 -8.80 3.97 15.46
C HIS A 251 -8.95 3.68 13.97
N GLN A 252 -9.70 2.64 13.65
CA GLN A 252 -10.07 2.34 12.28
C GLN A 252 -10.87 3.52 11.68
N PRO A 253 -10.71 3.80 10.36
CA PRO A 253 -11.54 4.79 9.69
C PRO A 253 -13.01 4.37 9.72
N LEU A 254 -13.92 5.32 9.57
CA LEU A 254 -15.34 4.99 9.37
C LEU A 254 -15.48 4.19 8.06
N LEU A 255 -16.34 3.18 8.04
CA LEU A 255 -16.55 2.36 6.82
C LEU A 255 -16.98 3.22 5.62
N ALA A 256 -17.80 4.22 5.86
CA ALA A 256 -18.24 5.15 4.82
C ALA A 256 -17.07 5.95 4.21
N ASP A 257 -16.12 6.41 5.02
CA ASP A 257 -14.95 7.15 4.56
C ASP A 257 -13.99 6.22 3.80
N LEU A 258 -13.80 5.00 4.31
CA LEU A 258 -12.97 3.99 3.65
C LEU A 258 -13.58 3.59 2.30
N LEU A 259 -14.88 3.33 2.22
CA LEU A 259 -15.57 3.00 0.97
C LEU A 259 -15.50 4.16 -0.04
N LYS A 260 -15.64 5.40 0.43
CA LYS A 260 -15.50 6.58 -0.42
C LYS A 260 -14.07 6.75 -0.96
N LYS A 261 -13.06 6.46 -0.16
CA LYS A 261 -11.64 6.51 -0.55
C LYS A 261 -11.32 5.42 -1.57
N GLU A 262 -11.70 4.19 -1.23
CA GLU A 262 -11.35 3.01 -2.02
C GLU A 262 -12.30 2.74 -3.19
N GLN A 263 -13.45 3.37 -3.25
CA GLN A 263 -14.53 3.21 -4.25
C GLN A 263 -15.14 1.81 -4.31
N LEU A 264 -14.40 0.78 -3.92
CA LEU A 264 -14.81 -0.62 -3.86
C LEU A 264 -14.12 -1.31 -2.68
N LEU A 265 -14.91 -2.05 -1.89
CA LEU A 265 -14.42 -2.90 -0.80
C LEU A 265 -15.05 -4.28 -0.86
N PHE A 266 -14.25 -5.32 -0.71
CA PHE A 266 -14.71 -6.70 -0.57
C PHE A 266 -15.05 -7.03 0.88
N SER A 267 -15.95 -8.01 1.09
CA SER A 267 -16.32 -8.49 2.43
C SER A 267 -15.09 -8.80 3.28
N LYS A 268 -14.08 -9.45 2.70
CA LYS A 268 -12.83 -9.77 3.41
C LYS A 268 -12.07 -8.56 3.93
N GLU A 269 -12.10 -7.45 3.23
CA GLU A 269 -11.47 -6.22 3.67
C GLU A 269 -12.18 -5.59 4.87
N ILE A 270 -13.52 -5.64 4.86
CA ILE A 270 -14.34 -5.19 6.00
C ILE A 270 -14.11 -6.08 7.21
N GLU A 271 -14.14 -7.42 7.02
CA GLU A 271 -13.86 -8.41 8.06
C GLU A 271 -12.53 -8.11 8.77
N VAL A 272 -11.46 -7.95 8.00
CA VAL A 272 -10.12 -7.74 8.55
C VAL A 272 -9.97 -6.36 9.18
N MET A 273 -10.51 -5.31 8.55
CA MET A 273 -10.37 -3.94 9.04
C MET A 273 -11.10 -3.74 10.38
N TYR A 274 -12.31 -4.28 10.50
CA TYR A 274 -13.20 -4.00 11.63
C TYR A 274 -13.33 -5.16 12.61
N GLU A 275 -12.61 -6.29 12.37
CA GLU A 275 -12.67 -7.49 13.21
C GLU A 275 -14.10 -8.02 13.38
N VAL A 276 -14.85 -8.04 12.28
CA VAL A 276 -16.24 -8.50 12.24
C VAL A 276 -16.28 -9.91 11.67
N ASP A 277 -17.00 -10.81 12.32
CA ASP A 277 -17.19 -12.17 11.82
C ASP A 277 -17.86 -12.18 10.45
N GLN A 278 -17.48 -13.13 9.60
CA GLN A 278 -17.97 -13.24 8.21
C GLN A 278 -19.49 -13.15 8.09
N GLU A 279 -20.21 -13.85 8.96
CA GLU A 279 -21.67 -13.88 8.93
C GLU A 279 -22.31 -12.54 9.33
N GLN A 280 -21.58 -11.68 10.01
CA GLN A 280 -22.05 -10.39 10.51
C GLN A 280 -21.72 -9.22 9.58
N ILE A 281 -20.86 -9.43 8.57
CA ILE A 281 -20.38 -8.35 7.67
C ILE A 281 -21.54 -7.60 7.02
N ALA A 282 -22.56 -8.32 6.53
CA ALA A 282 -23.69 -7.69 5.84
C ALA A 282 -24.47 -6.74 6.76
N VAL A 283 -24.76 -7.18 7.98
CA VAL A 283 -25.48 -6.39 8.99
C VAL A 283 -24.63 -5.22 9.45
N PHE A 284 -23.34 -5.43 9.67
CA PHE A 284 -22.40 -4.38 10.02
C PHE A 284 -22.33 -3.32 8.91
N ALA A 285 -22.12 -3.72 7.64
CA ALA A 285 -22.04 -2.79 6.53
C ALA A 285 -23.34 -1.98 6.34
N GLU A 286 -24.52 -2.62 6.42
CA GLU A 286 -25.81 -1.93 6.34
C GLU A 286 -25.95 -0.86 7.42
N LYS A 287 -25.53 -1.16 8.64
CA LYS A 287 -25.55 -0.20 9.75
C LYS A 287 -24.59 0.94 9.53
N GLU A 288 -23.31 0.66 9.25
CA GLU A 288 -22.24 1.66 9.14
C GLU A 288 -22.33 2.52 7.87
N LEU A 289 -22.97 2.01 6.80
CA LEU A 289 -23.23 2.73 5.55
C LEU A 289 -24.63 3.36 5.51
N SER A 290 -25.39 3.32 6.61
CA SER A 290 -26.72 3.91 6.67
C SER A 290 -26.68 5.39 6.29
N GLY A 291 -27.52 5.80 5.32
CA GLY A 291 -27.57 7.16 4.78
C GLY A 291 -26.48 7.48 3.73
N GLN A 292 -25.65 6.52 3.37
CA GLN A 292 -24.68 6.64 2.26
C GLN A 292 -25.26 6.03 0.97
N SER A 293 -24.78 6.53 -0.18
CA SER A 293 -25.10 5.92 -1.47
C SER A 293 -24.07 4.87 -1.83
N TYR A 294 -24.51 3.61 -1.86
CA TYR A 294 -23.66 2.47 -2.24
C TYR A 294 -24.49 1.38 -2.91
N GLU A 295 -23.82 0.52 -3.66
CA GLU A 295 -24.38 -0.69 -4.21
C GLU A 295 -23.67 -1.90 -3.62
N THR A 296 -24.41 -3.00 -3.47
CA THR A 296 -23.87 -4.30 -3.07
C THR A 296 -23.98 -5.25 -4.24
N LYS A 297 -22.89 -5.93 -4.57
CA LYS A 297 -22.80 -6.92 -5.64
C LYS A 297 -22.07 -8.16 -5.15
N GLU A 298 -22.11 -9.22 -5.95
CA GLU A 298 -21.39 -10.47 -5.67
C GLU A 298 -20.54 -10.85 -6.89
N ILE A 299 -19.33 -11.33 -6.63
CA ILE A 299 -18.41 -11.85 -7.64
C ILE A 299 -17.59 -13.00 -7.05
N LEU A 300 -17.49 -14.11 -7.75
CA LEU A 300 -16.71 -15.29 -7.34
C LEU A 300 -17.06 -15.78 -5.90
N GLY A 301 -18.31 -15.66 -5.52
CA GLY A 301 -18.80 -16.08 -4.20
C GLY A 301 -18.54 -15.08 -3.06
N GLU A 302 -17.89 -13.97 -3.33
CA GLU A 302 -17.64 -12.90 -2.34
C GLU A 302 -18.47 -11.67 -2.65
N ARG A 303 -19.00 -11.05 -1.59
CA ARG A 303 -19.75 -9.80 -1.67
C ARG A 303 -18.78 -8.64 -1.71
N TYR A 304 -19.15 -7.60 -2.47
CA TYR A 304 -18.43 -6.32 -2.47
C TYR A 304 -19.40 -5.14 -2.48
N TYR A 305 -18.89 -4.02 -2.00
CA TYR A 305 -19.61 -2.76 -1.84
C TYR A 305 -18.94 -1.71 -2.72
N THR A 306 -19.72 -0.99 -3.52
CA THR A 306 -19.23 0.10 -4.36
C THR A 306 -19.83 1.42 -3.94
N PHE A 307 -19.00 2.44 -3.83
CA PHE A 307 -19.48 3.80 -3.59
C PHE A 307 -20.19 4.31 -4.86
N THR A 308 -21.39 4.86 -4.68
CA THR A 308 -22.11 5.53 -5.76
C THR A 308 -22.15 7.02 -5.48
N LYS A 309 -21.69 7.84 -6.44
CA LYS A 309 -21.87 9.28 -6.35
C LYS A 309 -23.37 9.57 -6.47
N ASN A 310 -23.94 10.31 -5.50
CA ASN A 310 -25.25 10.91 -5.72
C ASN A 310 -25.09 11.86 -6.92
N GLU A 311 -25.57 11.46 -8.08
CA GLU A 311 -25.84 12.41 -9.16
C GLU A 311 -26.95 13.31 -8.61
N GLY A 312 -26.55 14.49 -8.10
CA GLY A 312 -27.48 15.49 -7.58
C GLY A 312 -28.51 15.84 -8.65
N LEU A 313 -29.77 15.75 -8.28
CA LEU A 313 -30.92 16.29 -9.01
C LEU A 313 -30.75 17.78 -9.28
#